data_97cee76baca130c00ac5617f770ca981
#
_entry.id   97cee76baca130c00ac5617f770ca981
#
_cell.length_a   1.000
_cell.length_b   1.000
_cell.length_c   1.000
_cell.angle_alpha   90.00
_cell.angle_beta   90.00
_cell.angle_gamma   90.00
#
_symmetry.space_group_name_H-M   'P 1'
#
loop_
_entity.id
_entity.type
_entity.pdbx_description
1 polymer ?
#
loop_
_entity_poly.entity_id
_entity_poly.type
_entity_poly.pdbx_seq_one_letter_code
_entity_poly.pdbx_strand_id
1 'polypeptide(L)'
;MHLIWPAEHARPIDDDELERLYTYPDRERWLAVNFVASADGAVEVGGLAGPLSTPPDRKVLRLGSDLADVLLIGATTAMAEGFRGVHPDRQTLDRRRRHGLADVPPTAVVSTGRTLPADAPVISRARVPTTVLTCASVPEPTRRAWQEAGADVVVAGEDTVDPAAAIAALTRRGLRRIDCEGGPRLFGALTAAGLVDELRLTVSPLLTAGPAGRIATGPPIPPTGLRLATALAEDDTLLLRYLTPSR
;
A
#
# COMPACT_ATOMS: atom_id res chain seq x y z
N MET A 1 -20.44 -6.65 -7.85
CA MET A 1 -19.76 -5.39 -8.17
C MET A 1 -20.11 -4.97 -9.59
N HIS A 2 -20.19 -3.68 -9.87
CA HIS A 2 -20.49 -3.15 -11.19
C HIS A 2 -19.31 -2.32 -11.71
N LEU A 3 -18.83 -2.64 -12.91
CA LEU A 3 -17.94 -1.76 -13.66
C LEU A 3 -18.81 -0.62 -14.23
N ILE A 4 -18.47 0.64 -13.89
CA ILE A 4 -19.20 1.84 -14.34
C ILE A 4 -18.35 2.74 -15.24
N TRP A 5 -17.04 2.50 -15.30
CA TRP A 5 -16.11 3.15 -16.19
C TRP A 5 -15.02 2.17 -16.69
N PRO A 6 -14.68 2.11 -17.99
CA PRO A 6 -15.22 2.96 -19.07
C PRO A 6 -16.73 2.72 -19.32
N ALA A 7 -17.48 3.77 -19.66
CA ALA A 7 -18.94 3.72 -19.76
C ALA A 7 -19.45 2.75 -20.81
N GLU A 8 -18.71 2.60 -21.92
CA GLU A 8 -19.00 1.65 -23.02
C GLU A 8 -18.88 0.18 -22.59
N HIS A 9 -18.26 -0.09 -21.45
CA HIS A 9 -18.09 -1.43 -20.87
C HIS A 9 -18.85 -1.62 -19.56
N ALA A 10 -19.77 -0.70 -19.22
CA ALA A 10 -20.51 -0.74 -17.98
C ALA A 10 -21.37 -2.02 -17.85
N ARG A 11 -21.12 -2.82 -16.82
CA ARG A 11 -21.80 -4.10 -16.57
C ARG A 11 -21.48 -4.67 -15.19
N PRO A 12 -22.26 -5.65 -14.70
CA PRO A 12 -21.84 -6.47 -13.57
C PRO A 12 -20.53 -7.20 -13.91
N ILE A 13 -19.68 -7.37 -12.90
CA ILE A 13 -18.45 -8.18 -13.00
C ILE A 13 -18.41 -9.20 -11.86
N ASP A 14 -17.81 -10.36 -12.15
CA ASP A 14 -17.53 -11.40 -11.19
C ASP A 14 -16.14 -11.24 -10.52
N ASP A 15 -15.80 -12.17 -9.66
CA ASP A 15 -14.53 -12.15 -8.92
C ASP A 15 -13.32 -12.41 -9.81
N ASP A 16 -13.46 -13.24 -10.84
CA ASP A 16 -12.38 -13.53 -11.79
C ASP A 16 -12.07 -12.31 -12.65
N GLU A 17 -13.08 -11.57 -13.04
CA GLU A 17 -12.89 -10.32 -13.77
C GLU A 17 -12.31 -9.22 -12.89
N LEU A 18 -12.76 -9.13 -11.63
CA LEU A 18 -12.17 -8.23 -10.65
C LEU A 18 -10.67 -8.55 -10.47
N GLU A 19 -10.30 -9.83 -10.34
CA GLU A 19 -8.90 -10.26 -10.24
C GLU A 19 -8.09 -9.81 -11.47
N ARG A 20 -8.64 -9.99 -12.69
CA ARG A 20 -7.99 -9.51 -13.93
C ARG A 20 -7.78 -8.00 -13.94
N LEU A 21 -8.76 -7.22 -13.49
CA LEU A 21 -8.66 -5.75 -13.43
C LEU A 21 -7.56 -5.26 -12.47
N TYR A 22 -7.30 -6.01 -11.39
CA TYR A 22 -6.30 -5.65 -10.38
C TYR A 22 -4.95 -6.35 -10.58
N THR A 23 -4.82 -7.23 -11.57
CA THR A 23 -3.55 -7.88 -11.91
C THR A 23 -2.50 -6.82 -12.29
N TYR A 24 -1.32 -6.95 -11.70
CA TYR A 24 -0.19 -6.07 -11.98
C TYR A 24 0.31 -6.29 -13.41
N PRO A 25 0.62 -5.23 -14.17
CA PRO A 25 1.19 -5.37 -15.50
C PRO A 25 2.60 -5.98 -15.43
N ASP A 26 3.00 -6.67 -16.51
CA ASP A 26 4.36 -7.17 -16.67
C ASP A 26 5.29 -5.99 -17.01
N ARG A 27 5.88 -5.43 -15.97
CA ARG A 27 6.82 -4.29 -16.02
C ARG A 27 8.02 -4.59 -15.12
N GLU A 28 9.11 -3.87 -15.35
CA GLU A 28 10.29 -3.94 -14.48
C GLU A 28 9.92 -3.64 -13.02
N ARG A 29 8.99 -2.71 -12.81
CA ARG A 29 8.43 -2.34 -11.51
C ARG A 29 7.02 -1.76 -11.71
N TRP A 30 6.14 -2.03 -10.75
CA TRP A 30 4.84 -1.38 -10.64
C TRP A 30 4.51 -1.11 -9.17
N LEU A 31 4.27 0.15 -8.83
CA LEU A 31 3.88 0.56 -7.49
C LEU A 31 2.43 1.07 -7.52
N ALA A 32 1.54 0.29 -6.92
CA ALA A 32 0.16 0.67 -6.65
C ALA A 32 0.03 1.16 -5.21
N VAL A 33 -0.74 2.21 -5.00
CA VAL A 33 -1.03 2.77 -3.67
C VAL A 33 -2.51 2.65 -3.39
N ASN A 34 -2.89 2.06 -2.26
CA ASN A 34 -4.26 1.90 -1.83
C ASN A 34 -4.62 2.90 -0.73
N PHE A 35 -5.76 3.56 -0.89
CA PHE A 35 -6.37 4.40 0.13
C PHE A 35 -7.88 4.28 0.13
N VAL A 36 -8.47 4.43 1.32
CA VAL A 36 -9.89 4.72 1.50
C VAL A 36 -10.05 6.15 2.04
N ALA A 37 -11.06 6.84 1.55
CA ALA A 37 -11.46 8.15 2.06
C ALA A 37 -12.98 8.22 2.16
N SER A 38 -13.49 9.05 3.08
CA SER A 38 -14.89 9.42 3.10
C SER A 38 -15.27 10.28 1.88
N ALA A 39 -16.56 10.48 1.63
CA ALA A 39 -17.03 11.32 0.52
C ALA A 39 -16.57 12.79 0.64
N ASP A 40 -16.30 13.27 1.85
CA ASP A 40 -15.74 14.60 2.14
C ASP A 40 -14.21 14.60 2.28
N GLY A 41 -13.53 13.46 1.98
CA GLY A 41 -12.09 13.36 1.83
C GLY A 41 -11.29 13.02 3.09
N ALA A 42 -11.95 12.69 4.21
CA ALA A 42 -11.25 12.24 5.41
C ALA A 42 -10.62 10.86 5.20
N VAL A 43 -9.41 10.65 5.72
CA VAL A 43 -8.64 9.39 5.58
C VAL A 43 -8.62 8.56 6.86
N GLU A 44 -9.26 9.07 7.91
CA GLU A 44 -9.32 8.42 9.20
C GLU A 44 -10.56 8.87 10.00
N VAL A 45 -10.98 8.01 10.91
CA VAL A 45 -11.95 8.33 11.97
C VAL A 45 -11.34 7.84 13.28
N GLY A 46 -11.10 8.76 14.21
CA GLY A 46 -10.44 8.42 15.48
C GLY A 46 -9.01 7.91 15.32
N GLY A 47 -8.29 8.34 14.29
CA GLY A 47 -6.90 7.96 14.02
C GLY A 47 -6.74 6.63 13.26
N LEU A 48 -7.83 6.01 12.80
CA LEU A 48 -7.83 4.72 12.11
C LEU A 48 -8.55 4.81 10.76
N ALA A 49 -8.06 4.10 9.76
CA ALA A 49 -8.71 3.97 8.45
C ALA A 49 -9.85 2.93 8.47
N GLY A 50 -9.77 1.95 9.38
CA GLY A 50 -10.73 0.85 9.48
C GLY A 50 -12.21 1.24 9.48
N PRO A 51 -12.65 2.29 10.21
CA PRO A 51 -14.03 2.75 10.18
C PRO A 51 -14.54 3.25 8.82
N LEU A 52 -13.64 3.66 7.92
CA LEU A 52 -13.96 4.06 6.54
C LEU A 52 -14.05 2.87 5.59
N SER A 53 -13.39 1.75 5.94
CA SER A 53 -13.27 0.59 5.06
C SER A 53 -14.58 -0.19 4.99
N THR A 54 -15.17 -0.23 3.79
CA THR A 54 -16.40 -0.99 3.48
C THR A 54 -16.07 -2.44 3.09
N PRO A 55 -17.06 -3.36 3.00
CA PRO A 55 -16.79 -4.70 2.49
C PRO A 55 -16.18 -4.73 1.07
N PRO A 56 -16.66 -3.91 0.08
CA PRO A 56 -16.00 -3.80 -1.21
C PRO A 56 -14.56 -3.28 -1.14
N ASP A 57 -14.29 -2.31 -0.28
CA ASP A 57 -12.94 -1.79 -0.04
C ASP A 57 -12.00 -2.89 0.47
N ARG A 58 -12.39 -3.60 1.52
CA ARG A 58 -11.59 -4.72 2.06
C ARG A 58 -11.31 -5.80 1.03
N LYS A 59 -12.27 -6.05 0.13
CA LYS A 59 -12.12 -7.03 -0.96
C LYS A 59 -11.02 -6.60 -1.94
N VAL A 60 -11.00 -5.36 -2.39
CA VAL A 60 -10.00 -4.86 -3.34
C VAL A 60 -8.64 -4.61 -2.67
N LEU A 61 -8.61 -4.15 -1.41
CA LEU A 61 -7.38 -4.01 -0.63
C LEU A 61 -6.67 -5.38 -0.51
N ARG A 62 -7.42 -6.40 -0.08
CA ARG A 62 -6.90 -7.77 0.00
C ARG A 62 -6.42 -8.29 -1.35
N LEU A 63 -7.17 -8.04 -2.42
CA LEU A 63 -6.81 -8.47 -3.76
C LEU A 63 -5.50 -7.82 -4.21
N GLY A 64 -5.29 -6.53 -3.92
CA GLY A 64 -4.04 -5.82 -4.17
C GLY A 64 -2.86 -6.52 -3.53
N SER A 65 -2.96 -6.81 -2.22
CA SER A 65 -1.93 -7.54 -1.46
C SER A 65 -1.71 -8.96 -1.98
N ASP A 66 -2.80 -9.68 -2.30
CA ASP A 66 -2.73 -11.06 -2.81
C ASP A 66 -1.97 -11.16 -4.14
N LEU A 67 -1.99 -10.11 -4.96
CA LEU A 67 -1.37 -10.05 -6.28
C LEU A 67 0.02 -9.37 -6.29
N ALA A 68 0.47 -8.86 -5.14
CA ALA A 68 1.75 -8.17 -5.00
C ALA A 68 2.90 -9.11 -4.65
N ASP A 69 4.14 -8.71 -4.99
CA ASP A 69 5.36 -9.37 -4.49
C ASP A 69 5.67 -8.92 -3.05
N VAL A 70 5.32 -7.67 -2.69
CA VAL A 70 5.63 -7.07 -1.39
C VAL A 70 4.57 -6.05 -1.00
N LEU A 71 4.24 -6.00 0.29
CA LEU A 71 3.46 -4.90 0.88
C LEU A 71 4.40 -3.84 1.41
N LEU A 72 4.14 -2.58 1.06
CA LEU A 72 4.90 -1.42 1.53
C LEU A 72 4.03 -0.57 2.46
N ILE A 73 4.51 -0.28 3.67
CA ILE A 73 3.75 0.50 4.66
C ILE A 73 4.68 1.41 5.47
N GLY A 74 4.19 2.56 5.88
CA GLY A 74 4.90 3.42 6.83
C GLY A 74 4.80 2.92 8.26
N ALA A 75 5.88 3.02 9.04
CA ALA A 75 5.93 2.54 10.42
C ALA A 75 4.80 3.09 11.30
N THR A 76 4.46 4.38 11.19
CA THR A 76 3.38 4.99 11.97
C THR A 76 2.03 4.32 11.68
N THR A 77 1.72 4.06 10.41
CA THR A 77 0.49 3.39 10.00
C THR A 77 0.49 1.92 10.44
N ALA A 78 1.61 1.21 10.25
CA ALA A 78 1.73 -0.18 10.69
C ALA A 78 1.48 -0.34 12.20
N MET A 79 1.96 0.61 13.01
CA MET A 79 1.73 0.60 14.46
C MET A 79 0.29 0.97 14.82
N ALA A 80 -0.28 2.02 14.20
CA ALA A 80 -1.65 2.46 14.47
C ALA A 80 -2.68 1.38 14.13
N GLU A 81 -2.53 0.71 12.99
CA GLU A 81 -3.43 -0.35 12.52
C GLU A 81 -3.10 -1.73 13.13
N GLY A 82 -2.08 -1.82 13.98
CA GLY A 82 -1.66 -3.09 14.60
C GLY A 82 -1.24 -4.16 13.59
N PHE A 83 -0.60 -3.74 12.49
CA PHE A 83 -0.23 -4.63 11.40
C PHE A 83 0.76 -5.72 11.85
N ARG A 84 0.51 -6.96 11.41
CA ARG A 84 1.25 -8.16 11.87
C ARG A 84 1.96 -8.89 10.75
N GLY A 85 2.05 -8.29 9.56
CA GLY A 85 2.42 -8.99 8.32
C GLY A 85 1.24 -9.74 7.70
N VAL A 86 1.49 -10.37 6.57
CA VAL A 86 0.47 -11.09 5.82
C VAL A 86 0.30 -12.51 6.35
N HIS A 87 -0.95 -12.87 6.62
CA HIS A 87 -1.35 -14.20 7.07
C HIS A 87 -2.35 -14.79 6.07
N PRO A 88 -1.88 -15.37 4.96
CA PRO A 88 -2.74 -15.84 3.89
C PRO A 88 -3.62 -17.00 4.35
N ASP A 89 -4.88 -16.98 3.96
CA ASP A 89 -5.78 -18.13 4.01
C ASP A 89 -5.62 -18.99 2.74
N ARG A 90 -6.42 -20.04 2.64
CA ARG A 90 -6.35 -20.98 1.51
C ARG A 90 -6.65 -20.28 0.17
N GLN A 91 -7.64 -19.39 0.12
CA GLN A 91 -7.99 -18.67 -1.10
C GLN A 91 -6.85 -17.77 -1.58
N THR A 92 -6.22 -17.04 -0.67
CA THR A 92 -5.03 -16.24 -0.94
C THR A 92 -3.87 -17.10 -1.46
N LEU A 93 -3.59 -18.24 -0.81
CA LEU A 93 -2.52 -19.14 -1.25
C LEU A 93 -2.77 -19.66 -2.67
N ASP A 94 -4.00 -20.13 -2.96
CA ASP A 94 -4.37 -20.65 -4.28
C ASP A 94 -4.26 -19.55 -5.34
N ARG A 95 -4.71 -18.32 -5.04
CA ARG A 95 -4.55 -17.15 -5.92
C ARG A 95 -3.08 -16.86 -6.21
N ARG A 96 -2.27 -16.72 -5.18
CA ARG A 96 -0.85 -16.40 -5.32
C ARG A 96 -0.10 -17.42 -6.15
N ARG A 97 -0.38 -18.72 -5.95
CA ARG A 97 0.20 -19.81 -6.74
C ARG A 97 -0.18 -19.75 -8.21
N ARG A 98 -1.46 -19.42 -8.52
CA ARG A 98 -1.89 -19.22 -9.93
C ARG A 98 -1.12 -18.09 -10.62
N HIS A 99 -0.71 -17.07 -9.87
CA HIS A 99 0.07 -15.94 -10.37
C HIS A 99 1.59 -16.12 -10.25
N GLY A 100 2.08 -17.29 -9.87
CA GLY A 100 3.51 -17.58 -9.73
C GLY A 100 4.20 -16.79 -8.61
N LEU A 101 3.43 -16.40 -7.57
CA LEU A 101 3.89 -15.62 -6.43
C LEU A 101 4.28 -16.52 -5.25
N ALA A 102 5.19 -16.02 -4.41
CA ALA A 102 5.50 -16.67 -3.13
C ALA A 102 4.23 -16.79 -2.26
N ASP A 103 4.08 -17.86 -1.52
CA ASP A 103 2.90 -18.12 -0.68
C ASP A 103 2.60 -16.98 0.29
N VAL A 104 3.65 -16.34 0.86
CA VAL A 104 3.52 -15.19 1.77
C VAL A 104 4.32 -14.03 1.22
N PRO A 105 3.68 -12.89 0.88
CA PRO A 105 4.43 -11.69 0.51
C PRO A 105 5.11 -11.10 1.75
N PRO A 106 6.40 -10.72 1.67
CA PRO A 106 7.04 -9.97 2.73
C PRO A 106 6.39 -8.58 2.89
N THR A 107 6.53 -8.03 4.09
CA THR A 107 6.19 -6.64 4.37
C THR A 107 7.46 -5.81 4.37
N ALA A 108 7.45 -4.66 3.68
CA ALA A 108 8.46 -3.63 3.77
C ALA A 108 7.92 -2.45 4.59
N VAL A 109 8.62 -2.10 5.67
CA VAL A 109 8.23 -0.99 6.56
C VAL A 109 9.22 0.15 6.41
N VAL A 110 8.71 1.34 6.04
CA VAL A 110 9.52 2.56 6.00
C VAL A 110 9.57 3.19 7.39
N SER A 111 10.77 3.34 7.95
CA SER A 111 10.95 3.85 9.32
C SER A 111 12.20 4.71 9.46
N THR A 112 12.06 5.85 10.16
CA THR A 112 13.18 6.67 10.64
C THR A 112 13.55 6.36 12.10
N GLY A 113 13.17 5.22 12.64
CA GLY A 113 13.50 4.76 13.98
C GLY A 113 12.64 5.32 15.12
N ARG A 114 11.75 6.29 14.85
CA ARG A 114 10.99 7.00 15.90
C ARG A 114 9.75 6.24 16.39
N THR A 115 9.14 5.42 15.54
CA THR A 115 7.82 4.82 15.80
C THR A 115 7.79 3.31 15.62
N LEU A 116 8.92 2.67 15.33
CA LEU A 116 9.02 1.23 15.12
C LEU A 116 9.91 0.60 16.21
N PRO A 117 9.34 0.09 17.30
CA PRO A 117 10.12 -0.70 18.27
C PRO A 117 10.48 -2.07 17.67
N ALA A 118 11.52 -2.71 18.19
CA ALA A 118 12.00 -4.00 17.68
C ALA A 118 11.00 -5.15 17.89
N ASP A 119 10.19 -5.07 18.93
CA ASP A 119 9.12 -6.03 19.24
C ASP A 119 7.79 -5.73 18.53
N ALA A 120 7.77 -4.73 17.64
CA ALA A 120 6.58 -4.38 16.86
C ALA A 120 5.96 -5.62 16.22
N PRO A 121 4.62 -5.78 16.25
CA PRO A 121 3.95 -6.97 15.70
C PRO A 121 4.27 -7.23 14.22
N VAL A 122 4.51 -6.18 13.44
CA VAL A 122 4.90 -6.28 12.02
C VAL A 122 6.27 -6.96 11.84
N ILE A 123 7.14 -6.97 12.86
CA ILE A 123 8.41 -7.70 12.88
C ILE A 123 8.23 -9.03 13.59
N SER A 124 7.81 -9.01 14.86
CA SER A 124 7.82 -10.16 15.76
C SER A 124 6.76 -11.24 15.45
N ARG A 125 5.71 -10.90 14.69
CA ARG A 125 4.63 -11.82 14.31
C ARG A 125 4.55 -12.10 12.81
N ALA A 126 5.47 -11.57 12.03
CA ALA A 126 5.53 -11.80 10.60
C ALA A 126 5.91 -13.28 10.30
N ARG A 127 5.25 -13.88 9.29
CA ARG A 127 5.54 -15.25 8.85
C ARG A 127 6.81 -15.38 8.03
N VAL A 128 7.23 -14.28 7.42
CA VAL A 128 8.48 -14.14 6.68
C VAL A 128 9.16 -12.85 7.15
N PRO A 129 10.48 -12.73 7.07
CA PRO A 129 11.19 -11.55 7.55
C PRO A 129 10.63 -10.26 6.99
N THR A 130 10.34 -9.30 7.87
CA THR A 130 9.97 -7.95 7.48
C THR A 130 11.21 -7.18 7.04
N THR A 131 11.13 -6.52 5.88
CA THR A 131 12.18 -5.60 5.44
C THR A 131 11.97 -4.23 6.06
N VAL A 132 12.89 -3.76 6.89
CA VAL A 132 12.87 -2.38 7.42
C VAL A 132 13.71 -1.49 6.52
N LEU A 133 13.05 -0.63 5.76
CA LEU A 133 13.67 0.40 4.93
C LEU A 133 13.93 1.63 5.79
N THR A 134 15.18 1.96 6.03
CA THR A 134 15.59 3.01 6.98
C THR A 134 16.68 3.91 6.41
N CYS A 135 17.18 4.86 7.20
CA CYS A 135 18.25 5.79 6.85
C CYS A 135 19.46 5.62 7.76
N ALA A 136 20.60 6.14 7.32
CA ALA A 136 21.88 6.02 8.03
C ALA A 136 21.87 6.74 9.38
N SER A 137 21.10 7.84 9.50
CA SER A 137 20.96 8.62 10.75
C SER A 137 20.26 7.86 11.89
N VAL A 138 19.56 6.73 11.60
CA VAL A 138 19.02 5.87 12.65
C VAL A 138 20.16 5.20 13.39
N PRO A 139 20.23 5.31 14.76
CA PRO A 139 21.31 4.76 15.54
C PRO A 139 21.55 3.27 15.27
N GLU A 140 22.81 2.87 15.18
CA GLU A 140 23.21 1.50 14.94
C GLU A 140 22.60 0.51 15.95
N PRO A 141 22.51 0.80 17.26
CA PRO A 141 21.82 -0.08 18.19
C PRO A 141 20.34 -0.35 17.84
N THR A 142 19.63 0.65 17.31
CA THR A 142 18.23 0.50 16.87
C THR A 142 18.15 -0.44 15.66
N ARG A 143 19.04 -0.25 14.68
CA ARG A 143 19.08 -1.12 13.49
C ARG A 143 19.43 -2.55 13.86
N ARG A 144 20.38 -2.73 14.78
CA ARG A 144 20.76 -4.05 15.31
C ARG A 144 19.58 -4.71 16.04
N ALA A 145 18.86 -3.98 16.88
CA ALA A 145 17.69 -4.51 17.59
C ALA A 145 16.62 -5.03 16.63
N TRP A 146 16.38 -4.35 15.48
CA TRP A 146 15.48 -4.86 14.44
C TRP A 146 16.01 -6.16 13.82
N GLN A 147 17.32 -6.24 13.55
CA GLN A 147 17.94 -7.45 12.99
C GLN A 147 17.86 -8.64 13.97
N GLU A 148 18.15 -8.40 15.23
CA GLU A 148 18.05 -9.41 16.29
C GLU A 148 16.59 -9.90 16.49
N ALA A 149 15.60 -9.02 16.23
CA ALA A 149 14.19 -9.38 16.21
C ALA A 149 13.73 -10.10 14.93
N GLY A 150 14.65 -10.34 13.97
CA GLY A 150 14.39 -11.10 12.73
C GLY A 150 14.01 -10.25 11.52
N ALA A 151 14.16 -8.92 11.59
CA ALA A 151 13.95 -8.07 10.42
C ALA A 151 15.20 -8.02 9.52
N ASP A 152 14.94 -7.82 8.23
CA ASP A 152 15.96 -7.54 7.22
C ASP A 152 16.09 -6.00 7.06
N VAL A 153 17.19 -5.43 7.53
CA VAL A 153 17.38 -3.97 7.58
C VAL A 153 18.11 -3.48 6.34
N VAL A 154 17.52 -2.52 5.66
CA VAL A 154 18.06 -1.87 4.46
C VAL A 154 18.19 -0.37 4.69
N VAL A 155 19.42 0.13 4.61
CA VAL A 155 19.67 1.58 4.65
C VAL A 155 19.47 2.14 3.24
N ALA A 156 18.51 3.06 3.12
CA ALA A 156 18.12 3.70 1.88
C ALA A 156 17.99 5.22 2.11
N GLY A 157 19.11 5.89 2.24
CA GLY A 157 19.23 7.34 2.49
C GLY A 157 20.07 7.67 3.71
N GLU A 158 20.42 8.93 3.86
CA GLU A 158 21.27 9.44 4.93
C GLU A 158 20.44 9.91 6.13
N ASP A 159 19.86 11.11 6.06
CA ASP A 159 19.08 11.71 7.16
C ASP A 159 17.62 11.24 7.20
N THR A 160 17.09 10.91 6.03
CA THR A 160 15.73 10.39 5.83
C THR A 160 15.77 9.22 4.86
N VAL A 161 14.71 8.44 4.83
CA VAL A 161 14.59 7.40 3.81
C VAL A 161 14.35 8.06 2.45
N ASP A 162 15.26 7.80 1.50
CA ASP A 162 15.08 8.17 0.10
C ASP A 162 14.10 7.20 -0.57
N PRO A 163 12.94 7.67 -1.04
CA PRO A 163 11.94 6.80 -1.65
C PRO A 163 12.47 6.05 -2.89
N ALA A 164 13.30 6.70 -3.72
CA ALA A 164 13.83 6.07 -4.92
C ALA A 164 14.83 4.94 -4.57
N ALA A 165 15.72 5.17 -3.62
CA ALA A 165 16.65 4.16 -3.12
C ALA A 165 15.91 2.99 -2.45
N ALA A 166 14.86 3.27 -1.67
CA ALA A 166 14.02 2.27 -1.01
C ALA A 166 13.31 1.36 -2.02
N ILE A 167 12.65 1.94 -3.02
CA ILE A 167 11.97 1.18 -4.08
C ILE A 167 12.98 0.39 -4.93
N ALA A 168 14.10 0.99 -5.29
CA ALA A 168 15.17 0.29 -6.02
C ALA A 168 15.72 -0.90 -5.23
N ALA A 169 15.83 -0.80 -3.91
CA ALA A 169 16.27 -1.91 -3.06
C ALA A 169 15.29 -3.10 -3.08
N LEU A 170 13.97 -2.83 -3.11
CA LEU A 170 12.95 -3.86 -3.27
C LEU A 170 13.03 -4.50 -4.67
N THR A 171 13.11 -3.69 -5.72
CA THR A 171 13.19 -4.15 -7.12
C THR A 171 14.41 -5.04 -7.37
N ARG A 172 15.59 -4.67 -6.83
CA ARG A 172 16.81 -5.50 -6.91
C ARG A 172 16.68 -6.86 -6.25
N ARG A 173 15.74 -7.03 -5.31
CA ARG A 173 15.40 -8.31 -4.66
C ARG A 173 14.34 -9.09 -5.42
N GLY A 174 13.94 -8.62 -6.61
CA GLY A 174 12.89 -9.25 -7.41
C GLY A 174 11.46 -8.90 -6.98
N LEU A 175 11.29 -7.99 -5.99
CA LEU A 175 9.99 -7.54 -5.49
C LEU A 175 9.50 -6.38 -6.37
N ARG A 176 8.89 -6.71 -7.49
CA ARG A 176 8.55 -5.76 -8.57
C ARG A 176 7.13 -5.22 -8.48
N ARG A 177 6.17 -6.07 -8.02
CA ARG A 177 4.78 -5.70 -7.80
C ARG A 177 4.63 -5.23 -6.36
N ILE A 178 4.58 -3.91 -6.18
CA ILE A 178 4.60 -3.27 -4.85
C ILE A 178 3.18 -2.76 -4.55
N ASP A 179 2.57 -3.28 -3.49
CA ASP A 179 1.31 -2.80 -2.95
C ASP A 179 1.58 -1.89 -1.75
N CYS A 180 1.35 -0.58 -1.92
CA CYS A 180 1.57 0.38 -0.84
C CYS A 180 0.26 0.67 -0.11
N GLU A 181 0.19 0.30 1.18
CA GLU A 181 -0.95 0.55 2.05
C GLU A 181 -0.80 1.84 2.88
N GLY A 182 -0.03 2.77 2.37
CA GLY A 182 0.14 4.08 2.98
C GLY A 182 1.20 4.08 4.10
N GLY A 183 1.24 5.00 5.11
CA GLY A 183 0.30 6.12 5.31
C GLY A 183 0.54 7.36 4.44
N PRO A 184 -0.20 8.42 4.77
CA PRO A 184 -0.22 9.63 3.96
C PRO A 184 1.14 10.28 3.71
N ARG A 185 2.04 10.26 4.68
CA ARG A 185 3.41 10.81 4.52
C ARG A 185 4.23 10.00 3.53
N LEU A 186 4.14 8.66 3.59
CA LEU A 186 4.82 7.78 2.66
C LEU A 186 4.28 7.98 1.25
N PHE A 187 2.95 8.04 1.09
CA PHE A 187 2.35 8.32 -0.21
C PHE A 187 2.76 9.68 -0.77
N GLY A 188 2.77 10.74 0.06
CA GLY A 188 3.27 12.05 -0.35
C GLY A 188 4.71 12.02 -0.84
N ALA A 189 5.61 11.33 -0.12
CA ALA A 189 7.01 11.17 -0.50
C ALA A 189 7.19 10.39 -1.81
N LEU A 190 6.47 9.27 -1.98
CA LEU A 190 6.47 8.47 -3.21
C LEU A 190 5.95 9.27 -4.41
N THR A 191 4.90 10.08 -4.20
CA THR A 191 4.33 10.95 -5.23
C THR A 191 5.30 12.05 -5.62
N ALA A 192 5.92 12.72 -4.65
CA ALA A 192 6.93 13.76 -4.89
C ALA A 192 8.14 13.22 -5.66
N ALA A 193 8.54 11.98 -5.40
CA ALA A 193 9.60 11.29 -6.14
C ALA A 193 9.15 10.75 -7.51
N GLY A 194 7.85 10.83 -7.86
CA GLY A 194 7.28 10.33 -9.10
C GLY A 194 7.36 8.81 -9.26
N LEU A 195 7.23 8.08 -8.18
CA LEU A 195 7.38 6.62 -8.14
C LEU A 195 6.07 5.86 -8.24
N VAL A 196 4.95 6.55 -8.04
CA VAL A 196 3.61 5.94 -8.05
C VAL A 196 3.16 5.71 -9.49
N ASP A 197 2.79 4.48 -9.81
CA ASP A 197 2.26 4.09 -11.13
C ASP A 197 0.74 4.04 -11.13
N GLU A 198 0.15 3.67 -9.98
CA GLU A 198 -1.30 3.48 -9.83
C GLU A 198 -1.78 3.96 -8.46
N LEU A 199 -2.87 4.72 -8.45
CA LEU A 199 -3.64 5.03 -7.24
C LEU A 199 -4.95 4.25 -7.27
N ARG A 200 -5.19 3.43 -6.26
CA ARG A 200 -6.43 2.72 -5.96
C ARG A 200 -7.11 3.46 -4.82
N LEU A 201 -8.17 4.18 -5.13
CA LEU A 201 -8.88 5.03 -4.18
C LEU A 201 -10.30 4.51 -3.99
N THR A 202 -10.62 4.10 -2.78
CA THR A 202 -11.99 3.84 -2.37
C THR A 202 -12.61 5.12 -1.81
N VAL A 203 -13.80 5.47 -2.30
CA VAL A 203 -14.63 6.51 -1.71
C VAL A 203 -15.77 5.83 -0.94
N SER A 204 -15.66 5.91 0.38
CA SER A 204 -16.67 5.38 1.31
C SER A 204 -17.89 6.31 1.36
N PRO A 205 -19.12 5.79 1.42
CA PRO A 205 -20.33 6.58 1.44
C PRO A 205 -20.60 7.22 2.82
N LEU A 206 -19.60 7.90 3.36
CA LEU A 206 -19.63 8.51 4.69
C LEU A 206 -19.26 9.99 4.60
N LEU A 207 -19.87 10.79 5.47
CA LEU A 207 -19.46 12.16 5.79
C LEU A 207 -18.94 12.16 7.22
N THR A 208 -17.73 12.67 7.42
CA THR A 208 -17.06 12.65 8.72
C THR A 208 -16.86 14.04 9.30
N ALA A 209 -16.70 15.05 8.44
CA ALA A 209 -16.28 16.40 8.84
C ALA A 209 -15.00 16.40 9.71
N GLY A 210 -14.70 17.50 10.39
CA GLY A 210 -13.57 17.57 11.31
C GLY A 210 -12.21 17.74 10.63
N PRO A 211 -11.08 17.59 11.37
CA PRO A 211 -9.73 17.94 10.91
C PRO A 211 -8.95 16.76 10.30
N ALA A 212 -9.62 15.70 9.87
CA ALA A 212 -8.93 14.54 9.29
C ALA A 212 -8.01 14.93 8.13
N GLY A 213 -6.90 14.21 8.02
CA GLY A 213 -5.88 14.47 6.99
C GLY A 213 -6.32 14.10 5.57
N ARG A 214 -5.43 14.31 4.62
CA ARG A 214 -5.54 13.90 3.20
C ARG A 214 -4.81 12.59 2.98
N ILE A 215 -5.15 11.87 1.89
CA ILE A 215 -4.46 10.63 1.49
C ILE A 215 -2.95 10.84 1.26
N ALA A 216 -2.52 12.04 0.83
CA ALA A 216 -1.12 12.40 0.63
C ALA A 216 -0.78 13.66 1.42
N THR A 217 0.30 13.59 2.23
CA THR A 217 0.81 14.72 3.02
C THR A 217 2.32 14.85 2.85
N GLY A 218 2.80 16.09 2.80
CA GLY A 218 4.23 16.40 2.61
C GLY A 218 4.43 17.80 2.04
N PRO A 219 5.62 18.13 1.57
CA PRO A 219 5.86 19.37 0.84
C PRO A 219 4.94 19.48 -0.38
N PRO A 220 4.52 20.69 -0.76
CA PRO A 220 3.69 20.89 -1.94
C PRO A 220 4.43 20.45 -3.21
N ILE A 221 3.70 19.80 -4.10
CA ILE A 221 4.18 19.42 -5.42
C ILE A 221 3.31 20.07 -6.51
N PRO A 222 3.82 20.27 -7.72
CA PRO A 222 2.99 20.67 -8.84
C PRO A 222 1.85 19.64 -9.03
N PRO A 223 0.62 20.08 -9.38
CA PRO A 223 -0.48 19.17 -9.67
C PRO A 223 -0.08 18.13 -10.72
N THR A 224 -0.24 16.86 -10.41
CA THR A 224 0.03 15.76 -11.33
C THR A 224 -1.30 15.22 -11.87
N GLY A 225 -1.44 15.19 -13.19
CA GLY A 225 -2.62 14.62 -13.84
C GLY A 225 -2.69 13.11 -13.60
N LEU A 226 -3.91 12.60 -13.48
CA LEU A 226 -4.20 11.17 -13.35
C LEU A 226 -5.20 10.77 -14.44
N ARG A 227 -5.05 9.57 -15.00
CA ARG A 227 -6.00 8.99 -15.94
C ARG A 227 -6.86 7.94 -15.22
N LEU A 228 -8.17 8.13 -15.21
CA LEU A 228 -9.09 7.12 -14.69
C LEU A 228 -9.03 5.87 -15.59
N ALA A 229 -8.60 4.76 -15.02
CA ALA A 229 -8.53 3.47 -15.72
C ALA A 229 -9.82 2.67 -15.55
N THR A 230 -10.29 2.54 -14.29
CA THR A 230 -11.56 1.88 -13.98
C THR A 230 -12.27 2.59 -12.83
N ALA A 231 -13.59 2.56 -12.85
CA ALA A 231 -14.42 2.86 -11.69
C ALA A 231 -15.41 1.70 -11.49
N LEU A 232 -15.49 1.22 -10.26
CA LEU A 232 -16.42 0.19 -9.84
C LEU A 232 -17.35 0.74 -8.77
N ALA A 233 -18.55 0.20 -8.69
CA ALA A 233 -19.53 0.54 -7.65
C ALA A 233 -20.10 -0.73 -7.02
N GLU A 234 -20.22 -0.76 -5.69
CA GLU A 234 -20.92 -1.78 -4.90
C GLU A 234 -21.27 -1.22 -3.54
N ASP A 235 -22.51 -1.46 -3.09
CA ASP A 235 -23.00 -1.02 -1.77
C ASP A 235 -22.70 0.47 -1.47
N ASP A 236 -23.07 1.35 -2.43
CA ASP A 236 -22.82 2.80 -2.39
C ASP A 236 -21.34 3.22 -2.32
N THR A 237 -20.41 2.28 -2.35
CA THR A 237 -18.96 2.50 -2.36
C THR A 237 -18.46 2.65 -3.79
N LEU A 238 -17.60 3.65 -4.04
CA LEU A 238 -16.87 3.78 -5.30
C LEU A 238 -15.44 3.30 -5.14
N LEU A 239 -14.96 2.53 -6.11
CA LEU A 239 -13.61 2.00 -6.16
C LEU A 239 -12.96 2.50 -7.46
N LEU A 240 -12.01 3.41 -7.32
CA LEU A 240 -11.42 4.14 -8.43
C LEU A 240 -9.96 3.69 -8.64
N ARG A 241 -9.60 3.38 -9.87
CA ARG A 241 -8.22 3.12 -10.27
C ARG A 241 -7.74 4.22 -11.20
N TYR A 242 -6.76 4.96 -10.75
CA TYR A 242 -6.08 5.98 -11.54
C TYR A 242 -4.66 5.54 -11.89
N LEU A 243 -4.25 5.81 -13.11
CA LEU A 243 -2.88 5.64 -13.55
C LEU A 243 -2.20 6.99 -13.65
N THR A 244 -0.94 7.05 -13.22
CA THR A 244 -0.09 8.21 -13.49
C THR A 244 0.32 8.20 -14.96
N PRO A 245 0.55 9.37 -15.58
CA PRO A 245 1.09 9.44 -16.93
C PRO A 245 2.43 8.69 -17.02
N SER A 246 2.61 7.90 -18.08
CA SER A 246 3.92 7.29 -18.36
C SER A 246 4.96 8.40 -18.55
N ARG A 247 6.06 8.29 -17.84
CA ARG A 247 7.23 9.15 -18.06
C ARG A 247 8.01 8.69 -19.27
#